data_fe33a2fd6bc8d7e68fbd4aad760946fc
#
_entry.id   fe33a2fd6bc8d7e68fbd4aad760946fc
#
_cell.length_a   1.000
_cell.length_b   1.000
_cell.length_c   1.000
_cell.angle_alpha   90.00
_cell.angle_beta   90.00
_cell.angle_gamma   90.00
#
_symmetry.space_group_name_H-M   'P 1'
#
loop_
_entity.id
_entity.type
_entity.pdbx_description
1 polymer ?
#
loop_
_entity_poly.entity_id
_entity_poly.type
_entity_poly.pdbx_seq_one_letter_code
_entity_poly.pdbx_strand_id
1 'polypeptide(L)'
;KRQIQGTPECFWFESYDFVGDTTLTGFDGTNFTFSPWNQYYQSDDLLPSMGISGSDDLSAFVANAGNDYDAKWDQGTWRLGADYVANEDLFLYASVATGYKAGGFGDNVDRGDGQFINFEYDPEFNTTYELGFKSVHLDGDLKLLGNVFYSDYEDMQRTLFGFVGYRELDGQAIYTLMTKNVPNSTIQGVELEFDWKPYEAGRLFGWVSMLDTENGGSSSSEATQDGYLCMERALVGVDPCNADGTIDLSGKNLTWSPEKSWNLQFEHNTYTSNGFRIMNVISANYTSEMFYNESNYASEPFHSGRDDLYTVNTSMVFIDEANAWALEFYVHNATDELIKTDSYPANAGFVKAMYAPPMAYGVRFNKDF
;
A
#
# COMPACT_ATOMS: atom_id res chain seq x y z
N LYS A 1 17.60 -10.44 -10.01
CA LYS A 1 17.26 -9.07 -10.44
C LYS A 1 18.57 -8.35 -10.63
N ARG A 2 18.86 -7.84 -11.81
CA ARG A 2 19.97 -6.94 -12.06
C ARG A 2 19.41 -5.60 -12.44
N GLN A 3 19.79 -4.57 -11.72
CA GLN A 3 19.47 -3.20 -12.05
C GLN A 3 20.57 -2.64 -12.94
N ILE A 4 20.20 -2.02 -14.05
CA ILE A 4 21.11 -1.22 -14.84
C ILE A 4 20.76 0.22 -14.53
N GLN A 5 21.70 0.90 -13.93
CA GLN A 5 21.61 2.32 -13.65
C GLN A 5 22.50 3.07 -14.63
N GLY A 6 22.10 4.24 -15.03
CA GLY A 6 22.85 5.10 -15.97
C GLY A 6 22.06 5.53 -17.20
N THR A 7 20.76 5.23 -17.26
CA THR A 7 19.86 5.84 -18.25
C THR A 7 18.82 6.69 -17.53
N PRO A 8 18.34 7.79 -18.14
CA PRO A 8 17.26 8.61 -17.54
C PRO A 8 15.98 7.82 -17.29
N GLU A 9 15.87 6.63 -17.83
CA GLU A 9 14.77 5.70 -17.61
C GLU A 9 15.32 4.41 -17.01
N CYS A 10 15.00 4.12 -15.75
CA CYS A 10 15.34 2.86 -15.11
C CYS A 10 14.45 1.75 -15.66
N PHE A 11 15.03 0.86 -16.47
CA PHE A 11 14.34 -0.36 -16.89
C PHE A 11 14.60 -1.47 -15.88
N TRP A 12 13.54 -2.03 -15.32
CA TRP A 12 13.60 -3.23 -14.51
C TRP A 12 13.48 -4.45 -15.42
N PHE A 13 14.51 -5.25 -15.49
CA PHE A 13 14.44 -6.56 -16.12
C PHE A 13 14.34 -7.63 -15.05
N GLU A 14 13.24 -8.36 -15.01
CA GLU A 14 13.30 -9.70 -14.43
C GLU A 14 14.18 -10.55 -15.35
N SER A 15 15.13 -11.27 -14.76
CA SER A 15 15.97 -12.20 -15.51
C SER A 15 15.08 -13.37 -16.00
N TYR A 16 14.47 -13.19 -17.14
CA TYR A 16 14.10 -14.32 -17.96
C TYR A 16 15.33 -14.69 -18.77
N ASP A 17 15.64 -15.98 -18.83
CA ASP A 17 16.62 -16.50 -19.77
C ASP A 17 16.04 -16.29 -21.17
N PHE A 18 16.31 -15.16 -21.78
CA PHE A 18 15.99 -14.92 -23.18
C PHE A 18 16.94 -15.76 -24.03
N VAL A 19 16.44 -16.87 -24.52
CA VAL A 19 17.12 -17.68 -25.52
C VAL A 19 16.71 -17.17 -26.88
N GLY A 20 17.46 -16.21 -27.43
CA GLY A 20 17.27 -15.67 -28.77
C GLY A 20 16.90 -14.18 -28.80
N ASP A 21 16.89 -13.60 -29.99
CA ASP A 21 16.52 -12.22 -30.23
C ASP A 21 15.02 -12.01 -30.02
N THR A 22 14.63 -11.05 -29.21
CA THR A 22 13.22 -10.67 -29.01
C THR A 22 12.99 -9.29 -29.61
N THR A 23 12.07 -9.20 -30.55
CA THR A 23 11.67 -7.92 -31.15
C THR A 23 10.37 -7.45 -30.54
N LEU A 24 10.39 -6.24 -29.94
CA LEU A 24 9.20 -5.56 -29.45
C LEU A 24 8.87 -4.39 -30.38
N THR A 25 7.59 -4.18 -30.65
CA THR A 25 7.12 -3.04 -31.44
C THR A 25 6.61 -1.97 -30.49
N GLY A 26 7.21 -0.79 -30.51
CA GLY A 26 6.75 0.39 -29.76
C GLY A 26 5.41 0.92 -30.28
N PHE A 27 4.77 1.77 -29.49
CA PHE A 27 3.49 2.40 -29.85
C PHE A 27 3.57 3.29 -31.10
N ASP A 28 4.75 3.76 -31.48
CA ASP A 28 5.03 4.54 -32.69
C ASP A 28 5.33 3.68 -33.92
N GLY A 29 5.26 2.35 -33.80
CA GLY A 29 5.56 1.40 -34.87
C GLY A 29 7.05 1.12 -35.04
N THR A 30 7.93 1.65 -34.20
CA THR A 30 9.35 1.29 -34.21
C THR A 30 9.55 -0.11 -33.62
N ASN A 31 10.39 -0.90 -34.26
CA ASN A 31 10.75 -2.22 -33.79
C ASN A 31 12.05 -2.13 -32.99
N PHE A 32 12.01 -2.58 -31.74
CA PHE A 32 13.17 -2.73 -30.88
C PHE A 32 13.52 -4.22 -30.85
N THR A 33 14.70 -4.59 -31.33
CA THR A 33 15.21 -5.94 -31.24
C THR A 33 16.16 -6.03 -30.06
N PHE A 34 15.78 -6.80 -29.05
CA PHE A 34 16.63 -7.10 -27.92
C PHE A 34 17.44 -8.34 -28.23
N SER A 35 18.71 -8.17 -28.46
CA SER A 35 19.68 -9.26 -28.49
C SER A 35 20.07 -9.68 -27.07
N PRO A 36 20.67 -10.86 -26.87
CA PRO A 36 21.20 -11.25 -25.59
C PRO A 36 22.01 -10.13 -24.97
N TRP A 37 21.83 -9.94 -23.67
CA TRP A 37 22.29 -8.84 -22.82
C TRP A 37 23.68 -8.23 -23.15
N ASN A 38 24.64 -9.03 -23.59
CA ASN A 38 25.98 -8.59 -23.94
C ASN A 38 26.08 -7.83 -25.29
N GLN A 39 25.04 -7.89 -26.14
CA GLN A 39 25.00 -7.19 -27.42
C GLN A 39 24.21 -5.88 -27.37
N TYR A 40 23.32 -5.73 -26.39
CA TYR A 40 22.50 -4.50 -26.25
C TYR A 40 23.35 -3.24 -26.04
N TYR A 41 24.46 -3.37 -25.32
CA TYR A 41 25.39 -2.25 -25.08
C TYR A 41 26.32 -1.94 -26.25
N GLN A 42 26.30 -2.73 -27.28
CA GLN A 42 27.13 -2.54 -28.47
C GLN A 42 26.34 -2.02 -29.68
N SER A 43 25.06 -1.71 -29.52
CA SER A 43 24.29 -1.10 -30.61
C SER A 43 24.66 0.38 -30.70
N ASP A 44 25.48 0.70 -31.67
CA ASP A 44 25.97 2.05 -31.98
C ASP A 44 24.83 3.06 -32.27
N ASP A 45 23.60 2.60 -32.36
CA ASP A 45 22.43 3.44 -32.71
C ASP A 45 21.76 4.10 -31.48
N LEU A 46 21.86 3.50 -30.29
CA LEU A 46 21.22 4.04 -29.07
C LEU A 46 22.18 4.95 -28.28
N LEU A 47 23.46 4.56 -28.18
CA LEU A 47 24.46 5.31 -27.43
C LEU A 47 24.64 6.75 -27.91
N PRO A 48 24.65 7.06 -29.22
CA PRO A 48 24.76 8.43 -29.70
C PRO A 48 23.53 9.30 -29.36
N SER A 49 22.33 8.71 -29.30
CA SER A 49 21.11 9.44 -28.91
C SER A 49 21.09 9.84 -27.44
N MET A 50 21.90 9.15 -26.62
CA MET A 50 22.14 9.43 -25.20
C MET A 50 23.41 10.26 -24.95
N GLY A 51 24.12 10.70 -26.01
CA GLY A 51 25.37 11.41 -25.90
C GLY A 51 26.57 10.56 -25.53
N ILE A 52 26.46 9.24 -25.65
CA ILE A 52 27.51 8.26 -25.30
C ILE A 52 28.13 7.73 -26.60
N SER A 53 29.44 7.87 -26.76
CA SER A 53 30.18 7.47 -27.96
C SER A 53 31.12 6.32 -27.70
N GLY A 54 30.61 5.09 -27.63
CA GLY A 54 31.40 3.88 -27.49
C GLY A 54 31.36 3.21 -26.11
N SER A 55 31.93 2.00 -26.00
CA SER A 55 31.87 1.17 -24.79
C SER A 55 32.61 1.75 -23.59
N ASP A 56 33.64 2.55 -23.83
CA ASP A 56 34.44 3.17 -22.79
C ASP A 56 33.70 4.33 -22.12
N ASP A 57 32.91 5.06 -22.91
CA ASP A 57 32.04 6.15 -22.40
C ASP A 57 30.90 5.59 -21.55
N LEU A 58 30.33 4.45 -21.95
CA LEU A 58 29.30 3.79 -21.15
C LEU A 58 29.84 3.32 -19.80
N SER A 59 31.05 2.76 -19.78
CA SER A 59 31.69 2.34 -18.53
C SER A 59 31.97 3.52 -17.61
N ALA A 60 32.41 4.65 -18.17
CA ALA A 60 32.65 5.88 -17.44
C ALA A 60 31.33 6.50 -16.96
N PHE A 61 30.27 6.46 -17.79
CA PHE A 61 28.92 6.91 -17.41
C PHE A 61 28.34 6.08 -16.26
N VAL A 62 28.41 4.76 -16.34
CA VAL A 62 27.95 3.86 -15.28
C VAL A 62 28.78 4.02 -14.00
N ALA A 63 30.09 4.20 -14.12
CA ALA A 63 30.98 4.44 -12.98
C ALA A 63 30.71 5.80 -12.30
N ASN A 64 30.30 6.81 -13.08
CA ASN A 64 29.95 8.14 -12.58
C ASN A 64 28.51 8.25 -12.09
N ALA A 65 27.67 7.24 -12.32
CA ALA A 65 26.27 7.22 -11.87
C ALA A 65 26.12 7.17 -10.33
N GLY A 66 27.23 7.11 -9.60
CA GLY A 66 27.24 7.30 -8.15
C GLY A 66 26.47 6.26 -7.36
N ASN A 67 26.40 5.03 -7.86
CA ASN A 67 25.56 3.95 -7.32
C ASN A 67 26.24 3.07 -6.28
N ASP A 68 27.38 3.50 -5.75
CA ASP A 68 28.11 2.76 -4.73
C ASP A 68 27.77 3.38 -3.36
N TYR A 69 26.74 2.80 -2.74
CA TYR A 69 26.28 3.20 -1.41
C TYR A 69 26.66 2.13 -0.40
N ASP A 70 27.24 2.56 0.70
CA ASP A 70 27.56 1.71 1.84
C ASP A 70 27.10 2.42 3.13
N ALA A 71 26.14 1.82 3.82
CA ALA A 71 25.72 2.26 5.14
C ALA A 71 25.37 1.06 6.01
N LYS A 72 25.51 1.25 7.30
CA LYS A 72 25.26 0.22 8.29
C LYS A 72 24.42 0.80 9.43
N TRP A 73 23.32 0.14 9.71
CA TRP A 73 22.44 0.48 10.83
C TRP A 73 22.32 -0.72 11.76
N ASP A 74 22.58 -0.48 13.05
CA ASP A 74 22.44 -1.47 14.11
C ASP A 74 21.53 -0.92 15.21
N GLN A 75 20.48 -1.65 15.58
CA GLN A 75 19.54 -1.25 16.63
C GLN A 75 19.07 -2.45 17.45
N GLY A 76 19.07 -2.27 18.77
CA GLY A 76 18.47 -3.24 19.69
C GLY A 76 16.96 -2.99 19.82
N THR A 77 16.17 -4.03 19.60
CA THR A 77 14.72 -4.01 19.88
C THR A 77 14.41 -4.90 21.06
N TRP A 78 13.35 -4.56 21.81
CA TRP A 78 12.95 -5.30 22.99
C TRP A 78 11.42 -5.36 23.12
N ARG A 79 10.94 -6.32 23.86
CA ARG A 79 9.55 -6.43 24.28
C ARG A 79 9.47 -6.79 25.74
N LEU A 80 8.58 -6.10 26.45
CA LEU A 80 8.16 -6.44 27.81
C LEU A 80 6.65 -6.71 27.77
N GLY A 81 6.22 -7.83 28.32
CA GLY A 81 4.81 -8.20 28.39
C GLY A 81 4.45 -8.84 29.71
N ALA A 82 3.17 -8.77 30.04
CA ALA A 82 2.58 -9.45 31.17
C ALA A 82 1.25 -10.10 30.73
N ASP A 83 1.08 -11.36 31.08
CA ASP A 83 -0.10 -12.16 30.80
C ASP A 83 -0.75 -12.55 32.13
N TYR A 84 -2.07 -12.47 32.18
CA TYR A 84 -2.84 -12.82 33.36
C TYR A 84 -4.06 -13.67 33.00
N VAL A 85 -4.06 -14.90 33.46
CA VAL A 85 -5.22 -15.81 33.39
C VAL A 85 -6.12 -15.51 34.57
N ALA A 86 -7.15 -14.71 34.37
CA ALA A 86 -8.07 -14.33 35.45
C ALA A 86 -8.95 -15.52 35.91
N ASN A 87 -9.37 -16.34 34.94
CA ASN A 87 -10.07 -17.61 35.12
C ASN A 87 -10.00 -18.44 33.82
N GLU A 88 -10.70 -19.55 33.71
CA GLU A 88 -10.72 -20.42 32.53
C GLU A 88 -11.24 -19.73 31.27
N ASP A 89 -12.07 -18.69 31.43
CA ASP A 89 -12.75 -18.01 30.36
C ASP A 89 -12.19 -16.62 30.06
N LEU A 90 -11.24 -16.10 30.86
CA LEU A 90 -10.72 -14.74 30.70
C LEU A 90 -9.19 -14.68 30.81
N PHE A 91 -8.59 -14.29 29.73
CA PHE A 91 -7.17 -13.98 29.59
C PHE A 91 -6.98 -12.51 29.31
N LEU A 92 -6.10 -11.85 30.06
CA LEU A 92 -5.71 -10.46 29.92
C LEU A 92 -4.22 -10.38 29.56
N TYR A 93 -3.85 -9.41 28.76
CA TYR A 93 -2.45 -9.17 28.46
C TYR A 93 -2.14 -7.68 28.31
N ALA A 94 -0.90 -7.32 28.60
CA ALA A 94 -0.35 -6.01 28.32
C ALA A 94 1.07 -6.14 27.79
N SER A 95 1.44 -5.30 26.84
CA SER A 95 2.80 -5.31 26.33
C SER A 95 3.28 -3.91 25.90
N VAL A 96 4.60 -3.73 25.97
CA VAL A 96 5.33 -2.64 25.35
C VAL A 96 6.42 -3.26 24.49
N ALA A 97 6.52 -2.81 23.25
CA ALA A 97 7.51 -3.33 22.31
C ALA A 97 8.10 -2.20 21.47
N THR A 98 9.38 -2.33 21.14
CA THR A 98 10.04 -1.45 20.18
C THR A 98 10.26 -2.15 18.86
N GLY A 99 10.04 -1.41 17.76
CA GLY A 99 10.30 -1.82 16.40
C GLY A 99 11.38 -0.95 15.75
N TYR A 100 11.97 -1.46 14.70
CA TYR A 100 13.01 -0.77 13.95
C TYR A 100 12.95 -1.18 12.48
N LYS A 101 13.11 -0.19 11.59
CA LYS A 101 13.29 -0.40 10.16
C LYS A 101 14.54 0.35 9.72
N ALA A 102 15.48 -0.33 9.06
CA ALA A 102 16.74 0.25 8.66
C ALA A 102 16.54 1.42 7.69
N GLY A 103 17.45 2.37 7.73
CA GLY A 103 17.58 3.39 6.69
C GLY A 103 17.95 2.78 5.34
N GLY A 104 18.07 3.60 4.34
CA GLY A 104 18.41 3.15 3.00
C GLY A 104 18.68 4.30 2.05
N PHE A 105 18.76 3.94 0.78
CA PHE A 105 19.02 4.85 -0.31
C PHE A 105 17.89 4.77 -1.32
N GLY A 106 17.42 5.92 -1.81
CA GLY A 106 16.50 6.02 -2.91
C GLY A 106 17.19 5.91 -4.27
N ASP A 107 16.41 5.96 -5.33
CA ASP A 107 16.93 5.97 -6.70
C ASP A 107 17.64 7.31 -6.97
N ASN A 108 18.73 7.25 -7.72
CA ASN A 108 19.44 8.45 -8.17
C ASN A 108 18.66 9.18 -9.25
N VAL A 109 18.66 10.48 -9.20
CA VAL A 109 18.05 11.34 -10.19
C VAL A 109 19.11 12.10 -10.97
N ASP A 110 19.12 11.94 -12.30
CA ASP A 110 20.02 12.66 -13.20
C ASP A 110 19.63 14.14 -13.31
N ARG A 111 20.55 15.03 -13.04
CA ARG A 111 20.39 16.48 -13.21
C ARG A 111 20.58 16.95 -14.64
N GLY A 112 21.00 16.07 -15.56
CA GLY A 112 21.27 16.41 -16.95
C GLY A 112 22.64 17.05 -17.19
N ASP A 113 23.49 17.10 -16.18
CA ASP A 113 24.88 17.59 -16.25
C ASP A 113 25.91 16.47 -15.96
N GLY A 114 25.43 15.21 -15.90
CA GLY A 114 26.23 14.06 -15.50
C GLY A 114 26.39 13.93 -13.99
N GLN A 115 25.70 14.76 -13.21
CA GLN A 115 25.61 14.63 -11.76
C GLN A 115 24.29 13.99 -11.38
N PHE A 116 24.29 13.22 -10.30
CA PHE A 116 23.10 12.57 -9.76
C PHE A 116 22.76 13.12 -8.39
N ILE A 117 21.48 13.28 -8.13
CA ILE A 117 20.96 13.58 -6.78
C ILE A 117 20.71 12.25 -6.09
N ASN A 118 21.36 12.07 -4.95
CA ASN A 118 21.23 10.88 -4.12
C ASN A 118 20.30 11.19 -2.96
N PHE A 119 19.43 10.25 -2.64
CA PHE A 119 18.53 10.33 -1.50
C PHE A 119 18.90 9.25 -0.51
N GLU A 120 19.36 9.66 0.66
CA GLU A 120 19.54 8.81 1.82
C GLU A 120 18.40 9.11 2.80
N TYR A 121 17.90 8.07 3.46
CA TYR A 121 16.92 8.20 4.51
C TYR A 121 17.34 7.40 5.74
N ASP A 122 17.02 7.96 6.90
CA ASP A 122 17.39 7.44 8.19
C ASP A 122 16.51 6.25 8.61
N PRO A 123 16.93 5.48 9.61
CA PRO A 123 16.10 4.45 10.23
C PRO A 123 14.81 5.03 10.83
N GLU A 124 13.76 4.20 10.78
CA GLU A 124 12.49 4.44 11.45
C GLU A 124 12.43 3.64 12.75
N PHE A 125 11.88 4.22 13.78
CA PHE A 125 11.67 3.58 15.08
C PHE A 125 10.19 3.59 15.46
N ASN A 126 9.78 2.58 16.21
CA ASN A 126 8.43 2.46 16.69
C ASN A 126 8.44 1.97 18.13
N THR A 127 7.57 2.54 18.96
CA THR A 127 7.26 2.03 20.30
C THR A 127 5.76 1.82 20.40
N THR A 128 5.33 0.57 20.60
CA THR A 128 3.92 0.21 20.72
C THR A 128 3.58 -0.21 22.14
N TYR A 129 2.50 0.33 22.67
CA TYR A 129 1.84 -0.05 23.92
C TYR A 129 0.54 -0.74 23.59
N GLU A 130 0.27 -1.88 24.17
CA GLU A 130 -0.95 -2.65 23.90
C GLU A 130 -1.50 -3.23 25.21
N LEU A 131 -2.83 -3.17 25.35
CA LEU A 131 -3.58 -3.83 26.41
C LEU A 131 -4.76 -4.56 25.76
N GLY A 132 -4.95 -5.83 26.07
CA GLY A 132 -6.03 -6.58 25.47
C GLY A 132 -6.54 -7.73 26.33
N PHE A 133 -7.61 -8.34 25.83
CA PHE A 133 -8.24 -9.49 26.45
C PHE A 133 -8.68 -10.53 25.41
N LYS A 134 -8.81 -11.77 25.87
CA LYS A 134 -9.48 -12.86 25.17
C LYS A 134 -10.43 -13.51 26.15
N SER A 135 -11.69 -13.69 25.74
CA SER A 135 -12.68 -14.28 26.62
C SER A 135 -13.60 -15.25 25.89
N VAL A 136 -14.11 -16.20 26.64
CA VAL A 136 -15.04 -17.22 26.18
C VAL A 136 -16.28 -17.16 27.08
N HIS A 137 -17.46 -17.20 26.47
CA HIS A 137 -18.75 -17.07 27.15
C HIS A 137 -19.75 -18.08 26.57
N LEU A 138 -20.89 -18.26 27.25
CA LEU A 138 -22.00 -19.09 26.78
C LEU A 138 -21.53 -20.54 26.51
N ASP A 139 -20.82 -21.12 27.45
CA ASP A 139 -20.28 -22.51 27.36
C ASP A 139 -19.41 -22.75 26.09
N GLY A 140 -18.72 -21.71 25.60
CA GLY A 140 -17.84 -21.79 24.44
C GLY A 140 -18.46 -21.28 23.13
N ASP A 141 -19.74 -20.95 23.13
CA ASP A 141 -20.45 -20.50 21.93
C ASP A 141 -20.16 -19.03 21.56
N LEU A 142 -19.63 -18.24 22.49
CA LEU A 142 -19.23 -16.85 22.21
C LEU A 142 -17.77 -16.63 22.61
N LYS A 143 -16.96 -16.22 21.64
CA LYS A 143 -15.57 -15.79 21.84
C LYS A 143 -15.45 -14.31 21.55
N LEU A 144 -14.78 -13.58 22.44
CA LEU A 144 -14.50 -12.16 22.28
C LEU A 144 -12.99 -11.92 22.44
N LEU A 145 -12.43 -11.13 21.54
CA LEU A 145 -11.07 -10.63 21.60
C LEU A 145 -11.13 -9.12 21.45
N GLY A 146 -10.36 -8.39 22.25
CA GLY A 146 -10.30 -6.95 22.11
C GLY A 146 -8.98 -6.42 22.60
N ASN A 147 -8.57 -5.31 21.99
CA ASN A 147 -7.38 -4.58 22.40
C ASN A 147 -7.57 -3.06 22.26
N VAL A 148 -6.73 -2.36 22.97
CA VAL A 148 -6.44 -0.94 22.76
C VAL A 148 -4.93 -0.82 22.60
N PHE A 149 -4.51 0.03 21.66
CA PHE A 149 -3.09 0.20 21.40
C PHE A 149 -2.76 1.66 21.08
N TYR A 150 -1.51 1.99 21.32
CA TYR A 150 -0.88 3.25 20.95
C TYR A 150 0.52 2.98 20.44
N SER A 151 0.82 3.45 19.23
CA SER A 151 2.12 3.32 18.57
C SER A 151 2.67 4.70 18.27
N ASP A 152 3.87 4.96 18.77
CA ASP A 152 4.63 6.18 18.54
C ASP A 152 5.75 5.86 17.54
N TYR A 153 5.76 6.56 16.42
CA TYR A 153 6.75 6.42 15.37
C TYR A 153 7.67 7.64 15.36
N GLU A 154 8.95 7.40 15.46
CA GLU A 154 10.00 8.37 15.24
C GLU A 154 10.62 8.17 13.86
N ASP A 155 10.77 9.25 13.09
CA ASP A 155 11.38 9.24 11.76
C ASP A 155 10.70 8.25 10.79
N MET A 156 9.39 8.22 10.76
CA MET A 156 8.62 7.30 9.90
C MET A 156 9.02 7.45 8.43
N GLN A 157 9.40 6.35 7.79
CA GLN A 157 9.79 6.35 6.37
C GLN A 157 8.56 6.41 5.47
N ARG A 158 8.46 7.44 4.64
CA ARG A 158 7.39 7.65 3.68
C ARG A 158 7.93 7.82 2.28
N THR A 159 7.27 7.18 1.32
CA THR A 159 7.58 7.40 -0.09
C THR A 159 6.67 8.50 -0.62
N LEU A 160 7.27 9.62 -0.96
CA LEU A 160 6.61 10.83 -1.43
C LEU A 160 7.08 11.13 -2.87
N PHE A 161 6.20 11.69 -3.68
CA PHE A 161 6.58 12.27 -4.96
C PHE A 161 6.83 13.75 -4.75
N GLY A 162 8.02 14.22 -4.92
CA GLY A 162 8.35 15.60 -4.60
C GLY A 162 9.36 16.22 -5.52
N PHE A 163 9.48 17.54 -5.40
CA PHE A 163 10.48 18.32 -6.08
C PHE A 163 11.87 18.03 -5.53
N VAL A 164 12.82 17.77 -6.40
CA VAL A 164 14.20 17.42 -6.02
C VAL A 164 15.25 18.40 -6.54
N GLY A 165 14.88 19.29 -7.44
CA GLY A 165 15.79 20.27 -7.99
C GLY A 165 15.42 20.67 -9.42
N TYR A 166 16.33 21.35 -10.06
CA TYR A 166 16.19 21.73 -11.46
C TYR A 166 17.22 20.99 -12.31
N ARG A 167 16.79 20.59 -13.51
CA ARG A 167 17.68 20.00 -14.49
C ARG A 167 18.59 21.09 -15.07
N GLU A 168 19.89 20.89 -14.99
CA GLU A 168 20.89 21.89 -15.41
C GLU A 168 20.83 22.18 -16.92
N LEU A 169 20.42 21.18 -17.71
CA LEU A 169 20.37 21.29 -19.18
C LEU A 169 19.35 22.31 -19.69
N ASP A 170 18.17 22.39 -19.07
CA ASP A 170 17.03 23.17 -19.58
C ASP A 170 16.27 23.93 -18.48
N GLY A 171 16.71 23.84 -17.24
CA GLY A 171 16.10 24.51 -16.09
C GLY A 171 14.73 23.97 -15.70
N GLN A 172 14.33 22.80 -16.21
CA GLN A 172 13.05 22.19 -15.83
C GLN A 172 13.12 21.62 -14.42
N ALA A 173 12.02 21.77 -13.68
CA ALA A 173 11.87 21.18 -12.36
C ALA A 173 11.84 19.64 -12.45
N ILE A 174 12.60 18.99 -11.59
CA ILE A 174 12.67 17.54 -11.49
C ILE A 174 11.81 17.09 -10.31
N TYR A 175 10.87 16.20 -10.57
CA TYR A 175 10.05 15.54 -9.55
C TYR A 175 10.27 14.04 -9.62
N THR A 176 10.37 13.40 -8.47
CA THR A 176 10.53 11.93 -8.39
C THR A 176 9.88 11.37 -7.12
N LEU A 177 9.68 10.05 -7.11
CA LEU A 177 9.38 9.32 -5.90
C LEU A 177 10.65 9.21 -5.06
N MET A 178 10.59 9.68 -3.82
CA MET A 178 11.68 9.60 -2.87
C MET A 178 11.17 9.11 -1.52
N THR A 179 11.97 8.33 -0.83
CA THR A 179 11.70 8.00 0.57
C THR A 179 12.34 9.07 1.46
N LYS A 180 11.57 9.59 2.39
CA LYS A 180 12.00 10.54 3.42
C LYS A 180 11.51 10.11 4.79
N ASN A 181 12.19 10.58 5.81
CA ASN A 181 11.73 10.45 7.19
C ASN A 181 10.78 11.60 7.52
N VAL A 182 9.59 11.24 7.98
CA VAL A 182 8.60 12.17 8.49
C VAL A 182 8.73 12.20 10.01
N PRO A 183 8.73 13.38 10.65
CA PRO A 183 8.78 13.47 12.11
C PRO A 183 7.66 12.67 12.76
N ASN A 184 7.73 12.54 14.08
CA ASN A 184 6.86 11.73 14.92
C ASN A 184 5.43 11.59 14.42
N SER A 185 5.01 10.38 14.11
CA SER A 185 3.65 10.04 13.71
C SER A 185 3.05 9.09 14.73
N THR A 186 1.76 9.18 14.95
CA THR A 186 1.08 8.32 15.92
C THR A 186 -0.01 7.49 15.28
N ILE A 187 -0.18 6.28 15.80
CA ILE A 187 -1.28 5.38 15.44
C ILE A 187 -1.86 4.85 16.74
N GLN A 188 -3.13 5.09 16.99
CA GLN A 188 -3.82 4.55 18.15
C GLN A 188 -5.18 4.00 17.78
N GLY A 189 -5.67 3.04 18.54
CA GLY A 189 -6.93 2.44 18.18
C GLY A 189 -7.48 1.46 19.19
N VAL A 190 -8.70 1.03 18.86
CA VAL A 190 -9.43 -0.02 19.57
C VAL A 190 -9.91 -1.03 18.55
N GLU A 191 -9.68 -2.30 18.82
CA GLU A 191 -10.14 -3.41 18.01
C GLU A 191 -10.95 -4.39 18.84
N LEU A 192 -12.02 -4.91 18.27
CA LEU A 192 -12.85 -5.95 18.86
C LEU A 192 -13.21 -6.98 17.80
N GLU A 193 -12.98 -8.24 18.13
CA GLU A 193 -13.39 -9.39 17.31
C GLU A 193 -14.37 -10.25 18.12
N PHE A 194 -15.32 -10.85 17.42
CA PHE A 194 -16.23 -11.81 18.03
C PHE A 194 -16.52 -12.99 17.09
N ASP A 195 -16.79 -14.14 17.70
CA ASP A 195 -17.26 -15.37 17.03
C ASP A 195 -18.36 -15.97 17.89
N TRP A 196 -19.59 -15.93 17.42
CA TRP A 196 -20.76 -16.36 18.15
C TRP A 196 -21.55 -17.43 17.38
N LYS A 197 -21.86 -18.51 18.06
CA LYS A 197 -22.74 -19.58 17.58
C LYS A 197 -24.09 -19.49 18.32
N PRO A 198 -25.04 -18.64 17.84
CA PRO A 198 -26.33 -18.45 18.51
C PRO A 198 -27.18 -19.73 18.56
N TYR A 199 -26.92 -20.66 17.67
CA TYR A 199 -27.52 -21.99 17.59
C TYR A 199 -26.64 -22.92 16.75
N GLU A 200 -26.86 -24.26 16.81
CA GLU A 200 -26.00 -25.28 16.18
C GLU A 200 -25.71 -25.04 14.69
N ALA A 201 -26.70 -24.57 13.93
CA ALA A 201 -26.55 -24.35 12.47
C ALA A 201 -26.15 -22.93 12.09
N GLY A 202 -26.05 -21.99 13.04
CA GLY A 202 -25.78 -20.59 12.82
C GLY A 202 -24.48 -20.12 13.42
N ARG A 203 -23.74 -19.26 12.72
CA ARG A 203 -22.53 -18.61 13.22
C ARG A 203 -22.53 -17.15 12.76
N LEU A 204 -22.32 -16.25 13.69
CA LEU A 204 -22.14 -14.82 13.46
C LEU A 204 -20.75 -14.42 13.95
N PHE A 205 -19.94 -13.87 13.08
CA PHE A 205 -18.61 -13.43 13.45
C PHE A 205 -18.22 -12.16 12.71
N GLY A 206 -17.27 -11.47 13.26
CA GLY A 206 -16.81 -10.23 12.68
C GLY A 206 -15.86 -9.48 13.58
N TRP A 207 -15.53 -8.30 13.13
CA TRP A 207 -14.65 -7.40 13.86
C TRP A 207 -15.04 -5.94 13.61
N VAL A 208 -14.63 -5.08 14.54
CA VAL A 208 -14.69 -3.63 14.42
C VAL A 208 -13.33 -3.06 14.83
N SER A 209 -12.86 -2.08 14.06
CA SER A 209 -11.66 -1.29 14.37
C SER A 209 -12.01 0.19 14.33
N MET A 210 -11.55 0.91 15.34
CA MET A 210 -11.57 2.36 15.40
C MET A 210 -10.12 2.81 15.52
N LEU A 211 -9.67 3.58 14.54
CA LEU A 211 -8.30 4.00 14.36
C LEU A 211 -8.22 5.51 14.36
N ASP A 212 -7.25 6.05 15.05
CA ASP A 212 -6.88 7.45 15.01
C ASP A 212 -5.40 7.53 14.66
N THR A 213 -5.10 8.23 13.57
CA THR A 213 -3.73 8.34 13.05
C THR A 213 -3.40 9.78 12.78
N GLU A 214 -2.19 10.17 13.10
CA GLU A 214 -1.73 11.54 12.91
C GLU A 214 -0.32 11.55 12.34
N ASN A 215 -0.14 12.26 11.23
CA ASN A 215 1.19 12.65 10.78
C ASN A 215 1.78 13.64 11.75
N GLY A 216 2.97 13.35 12.25
CA GLY A 216 3.70 14.27 13.12
C GLY A 216 4.09 15.50 12.35
N GLY A 217 3.65 16.64 12.85
CA GLY A 217 4.05 17.92 12.32
C GLY A 217 5.33 18.38 12.95
N SER A 218 6.35 18.53 12.19
CA SER A 218 7.15 19.71 12.28
C SER A 218 6.86 20.54 11.05
N SER A 219 6.93 21.83 11.18
CA SER A 219 6.93 22.82 10.12
C SER A 219 8.08 22.66 9.11
N SER A 220 8.68 21.50 8.98
CA SER A 220 9.57 21.19 7.90
C SER A 220 8.70 20.91 6.70
N SER A 221 8.54 21.93 5.92
CA SER A 221 8.19 21.99 4.52
C SER A 221 8.80 20.81 3.77
N GLU A 222 8.23 19.63 3.92
CA GLU A 222 8.64 18.54 3.07
C GLU A 222 8.02 18.77 1.71
N ALA A 223 8.88 18.87 0.71
CA ALA A 223 8.43 18.93 -0.66
C ALA A 223 7.58 17.71 -0.90
N THR A 224 6.29 17.92 -0.96
CA THR A 224 5.35 16.85 -1.19
C THR A 224 5.19 16.64 -2.68
N GLN A 225 4.61 15.54 -3.01
CA GLN A 225 4.10 15.16 -4.31
C GLN A 225 3.44 16.32 -5.09
N ASP A 226 3.08 17.38 -4.41
CA ASP A 226 2.16 18.37 -4.89
C ASP A 226 2.76 19.73 -5.25
N GLY A 227 4.07 19.87 -5.31
CA GLY A 227 4.66 21.15 -5.76
C GLY A 227 4.15 21.60 -7.12
N TYR A 228 3.87 20.69 -8.03
CA TYR A 228 3.21 20.97 -9.31
C TYR A 228 1.71 21.21 -9.13
N LEU A 229 1.02 20.38 -8.36
CA LEU A 229 -0.39 20.52 -8.07
C LEU A 229 -0.71 21.74 -7.20
N CYS A 230 0.24 22.21 -6.39
CA CYS A 230 0.08 23.42 -5.60
C CYS A 230 -0.25 24.63 -6.47
N MET A 231 0.42 24.81 -7.59
CA MET A 231 0.14 25.91 -8.51
C MET A 231 -1.24 25.76 -9.15
N GLU A 232 -1.62 24.57 -9.56
CA GLU A 232 -2.92 24.31 -10.18
C GLU A 232 -4.08 24.44 -9.21
N ARG A 233 -3.91 24.00 -7.97
CA ARG A 233 -4.88 24.13 -6.88
C ARG A 233 -5.15 25.58 -6.53
N ALA A 234 -4.13 26.42 -6.46
CA ALA A 234 -4.30 27.86 -6.26
C ALA A 234 -5.16 28.50 -7.34
N LEU A 235 -5.07 28.02 -8.59
CA LEU A 235 -5.87 28.51 -9.72
C LEU A 235 -7.35 28.14 -9.61
N VAL A 236 -7.69 27.05 -8.93
CA VAL A 236 -9.08 26.60 -8.73
C VAL A 236 -9.63 26.93 -7.32
N GLY A 237 -8.86 27.66 -6.52
CA GLY A 237 -9.29 28.12 -5.19
C GLY A 237 -9.33 27.03 -4.14
N VAL A 238 -8.60 25.96 -4.32
CA VAL A 238 -8.45 24.86 -3.37
C VAL A 238 -7.19 25.06 -2.55
N ASP A 239 -7.19 24.66 -1.29
CA ASP A 239 -6.15 24.86 -0.27
C ASP A 239 -4.77 25.32 -0.74
N PRO A 240 -4.33 26.50 -0.32
CA PRO A 240 -3.05 27.02 -0.75
C PRO A 240 -1.92 26.17 -0.16
N CYS A 241 -1.04 25.75 -1.01
CA CYS A 241 0.26 25.30 -0.58
C CYS A 241 1.06 26.45 0.05
N ASN A 242 2.06 26.10 0.84
CA ASN A 242 3.03 27.09 1.34
C ASN A 242 3.67 27.86 0.16
N ALA A 243 4.23 29.02 0.45
CA ALA A 243 4.85 29.89 -0.56
C ALA A 243 6.04 29.22 -1.29
N ASP A 244 6.62 28.20 -0.72
CA ASP A 244 7.71 27.39 -1.27
C ASP A 244 7.22 26.17 -2.07
N GLY A 245 5.90 26.00 -2.24
CA GLY A 245 5.31 24.88 -2.96
C GLY A 245 5.17 23.60 -2.14
N THR A 246 5.30 23.67 -0.83
CA THR A 246 5.16 22.52 0.07
C THR A 246 3.76 22.46 0.67
N ILE A 247 3.39 21.32 1.24
CA ILE A 247 2.15 21.11 1.99
C ILE A 247 2.51 20.76 3.44
N ASP A 248 1.79 21.36 4.38
CA ASP A 248 1.86 20.97 5.77
C ASP A 248 1.06 19.67 5.98
N LEU A 249 1.75 18.63 6.42
CA LEU A 249 1.16 17.31 6.69
C LEU A 249 0.77 17.15 8.17
N SER A 250 1.03 18.14 9.02
CA SER A 250 0.73 18.08 10.45
C SER A 250 -0.74 17.79 10.70
N GLY A 251 -1.03 16.83 11.55
CA GLY A 251 -2.38 16.49 11.95
C GLY A 251 -3.23 15.84 10.86
N LYS A 252 -2.64 15.51 9.71
CA LYS A 252 -3.34 14.75 8.66
C LYS A 252 -3.30 13.26 8.95
N ASN A 253 -4.33 12.57 8.51
CA ASN A 253 -4.40 11.12 8.65
C ASN A 253 -3.30 10.43 7.83
N LEU A 254 -2.81 9.32 8.33
CA LEU A 254 -1.95 8.44 7.56
C LEU A 254 -2.72 7.86 6.38
N THR A 255 -2.02 7.58 5.30
CA THR A 255 -2.63 6.97 4.11
C THR A 255 -3.14 5.56 4.40
N TRP A 256 -4.20 5.13 3.73
CA TRP A 256 -4.81 3.80 3.85
C TRP A 256 -5.30 3.46 5.27
N SER A 257 -5.59 4.47 6.07
CA SER A 257 -5.96 4.36 7.48
C SER A 257 -7.38 4.90 7.72
N PRO A 258 -8.43 4.15 7.41
CA PRO A 258 -9.79 4.58 7.70
C PRO A 258 -10.01 4.65 9.22
N GLU A 259 -10.64 5.73 9.71
CA GLU A 259 -10.91 5.89 11.14
C GLU A 259 -11.83 4.82 11.70
N LYS A 260 -12.71 4.26 10.88
CA LYS A 260 -13.66 3.24 11.27
C LYS A 260 -13.74 2.17 10.20
N SER A 261 -13.67 0.94 10.61
CA SER A 261 -13.88 -0.20 9.74
C SER A 261 -14.51 -1.37 10.50
N TRP A 262 -15.36 -2.12 9.84
CA TRP A 262 -15.91 -3.34 10.41
C TRP A 262 -16.28 -4.34 9.31
N ASN A 263 -16.28 -5.60 9.71
CA ASN A 263 -16.84 -6.71 8.94
C ASN A 263 -17.81 -7.48 9.83
N LEU A 264 -18.93 -7.88 9.26
CA LEU A 264 -19.91 -8.76 9.88
C LEU A 264 -20.27 -9.88 8.91
N GLN A 265 -20.10 -11.12 9.33
CA GLN A 265 -20.46 -12.28 8.52
C GLN A 265 -21.40 -13.21 9.30
N PHE A 266 -22.47 -13.60 8.63
CA PHE A 266 -23.42 -14.59 9.12
C PHE A 266 -23.41 -15.83 8.23
N GLU A 267 -23.28 -16.99 8.83
CA GLU A 267 -23.33 -18.30 8.19
C GLU A 267 -24.52 -19.10 8.75
N HIS A 268 -25.26 -19.72 7.86
CA HIS A 268 -26.35 -20.63 8.25
C HIS A 268 -26.26 -21.93 7.46
N ASN A 269 -26.23 -23.05 8.17
CA ASN A 269 -26.20 -24.38 7.59
C ASN A 269 -27.58 -25.04 7.66
N THR A 270 -28.07 -25.52 6.53
CA THR A 270 -29.29 -26.34 6.44
C THR A 270 -28.90 -27.75 6.02
N TYR A 271 -29.27 -28.74 6.81
CA TYR A 271 -29.03 -30.14 6.51
C TYR A 271 -30.29 -30.75 5.91
N THR A 272 -30.16 -31.31 4.72
CA THR A 272 -31.29 -31.95 4.02
C THR A 272 -31.37 -33.43 4.35
N SER A 273 -32.56 -34.01 4.21
CA SER A 273 -32.78 -35.46 4.43
C SER A 273 -32.00 -36.35 3.43
N ASN A 274 -31.53 -35.78 2.32
CA ASN A 274 -30.77 -36.48 1.28
C ASN A 274 -29.25 -36.40 1.49
N GLY A 275 -28.78 -35.86 2.64
CA GLY A 275 -27.36 -35.80 2.98
C GLY A 275 -26.61 -34.58 2.42
N PHE A 276 -27.30 -33.63 1.80
CA PHE A 276 -26.69 -32.35 1.41
C PHE A 276 -26.64 -31.38 2.58
N ARG A 277 -25.57 -30.64 2.67
CA ARG A 277 -25.46 -29.43 3.50
C ARG A 277 -25.56 -28.19 2.59
N ILE A 278 -26.47 -27.30 2.88
CA ILE A 278 -26.60 -26.02 2.20
C ILE A 278 -26.10 -24.94 3.16
N MET A 279 -24.99 -24.31 2.81
CA MET A 279 -24.43 -23.23 3.61
C MET A 279 -24.76 -21.89 2.93
N ASN A 280 -25.46 -21.03 3.63
CA ASN A 280 -25.73 -19.67 3.22
C ASN A 280 -24.79 -18.75 3.97
N VAL A 281 -24.15 -17.84 3.24
CA VAL A 281 -23.22 -16.86 3.79
C VAL A 281 -23.63 -15.49 3.31
N ILE A 282 -23.69 -14.54 4.23
CA ILE A 282 -23.81 -13.12 3.93
C ILE A 282 -22.75 -12.38 4.73
N SER A 283 -22.02 -11.49 4.09
CA SER A 283 -21.08 -10.61 4.75
C SER A 283 -21.31 -9.16 4.35
N ALA A 284 -21.22 -8.29 5.34
CA ALA A 284 -21.26 -6.84 5.16
C ALA A 284 -19.95 -6.24 5.64
N ASN A 285 -19.44 -5.27 4.88
CA ASN A 285 -18.20 -4.57 5.19
C ASN A 285 -18.46 -3.07 5.14
N TYR A 286 -17.80 -2.36 6.02
CA TYR A 286 -17.77 -0.90 6.05
C TYR A 286 -16.37 -0.42 6.28
N THR A 287 -16.02 0.65 5.60
CA THR A 287 -14.85 1.47 5.91
C THR A 287 -15.24 2.93 5.73
N SER A 288 -14.85 3.77 6.70
CA SER A 288 -15.03 5.21 6.57
C SER A 288 -14.17 5.78 5.44
N GLU A 289 -14.34 7.06 5.17
CA GLU A 289 -13.42 7.83 4.32
C GLU A 289 -11.96 7.50 4.63
N MET A 290 -11.15 7.40 3.60
CA MET A 290 -9.70 7.27 3.73
C MET A 290 -9.00 7.90 2.54
N PHE A 291 -7.73 8.26 2.76
CA PHE A 291 -6.88 8.90 1.77
C PHE A 291 -5.81 7.95 1.24
N TYR A 292 -5.44 8.13 -0.02
CA TYR A 292 -4.42 7.33 -0.71
C TYR A 292 -3.07 8.05 -0.81
N ASN A 293 -3.06 9.35 -0.51
CA ASN A 293 -1.83 10.14 -0.42
C ASN A 293 -1.83 11.01 0.84
N GLU A 294 -0.66 11.53 1.17
CA GLU A 294 -0.40 12.26 2.42
C GLU A 294 -1.10 13.62 2.49
N SER A 295 -1.52 14.19 1.36
CA SER A 295 -2.16 15.49 1.35
C SER A 295 -3.60 15.48 1.87
N ASN A 296 -4.22 14.33 2.02
CA ASN A 296 -5.58 14.14 2.52
C ASN A 296 -6.60 15.06 1.83
N TYR A 297 -6.57 15.11 0.53
CA TYR A 297 -7.46 15.97 -0.23
C TYR A 297 -8.85 15.36 -0.34
N ALA A 298 -9.84 15.98 0.27
CA ALA A 298 -11.24 15.54 0.27
C ALA A 298 -12.10 16.19 -0.83
N SER A 299 -11.60 17.24 -1.51
CA SER A 299 -12.41 18.02 -2.46
C SER A 299 -12.16 17.62 -3.91
N GLU A 300 -13.25 17.45 -4.67
CA GLU A 300 -13.18 17.28 -6.13
C GLU A 300 -12.67 18.57 -6.82
N PRO A 301 -11.92 18.48 -7.93
CA PRO A 301 -11.61 17.25 -8.68
C PRO A 301 -10.35 16.48 -8.18
N PHE A 302 -9.75 16.91 -7.10
CA PHE A 302 -8.47 16.38 -6.59
C PHE A 302 -8.61 15.42 -5.41
N HIS A 303 -9.83 14.88 -5.18
CA HIS A 303 -10.06 13.95 -4.09
C HIS A 303 -9.08 12.78 -4.12
N SER A 304 -8.12 12.80 -3.19
CA SER A 304 -7.02 11.85 -3.09
C SER A 304 -7.35 10.59 -2.29
N GLY A 305 -8.61 10.32 -2.09
CA GLY A 305 -9.12 9.21 -1.30
C GLY A 305 -10.42 8.67 -1.86
N ARG A 306 -11.21 8.10 -0.99
CA ARG A 306 -12.60 7.70 -1.22
C ARG A 306 -13.45 8.00 0.00
N ASP A 307 -14.72 8.23 -0.24
CA ASP A 307 -15.74 8.37 0.79
C ASP A 307 -16.03 7.05 1.52
N ASP A 308 -16.90 7.09 2.48
CA ASP A 308 -17.44 5.92 3.18
C ASP A 308 -17.89 4.85 2.20
N LEU A 309 -17.56 3.60 2.48
CA LEU A 309 -17.86 2.47 1.63
C LEU A 309 -18.59 1.36 2.40
N TYR A 310 -19.72 0.94 1.85
CA TYR A 310 -20.47 -0.23 2.31
C TYR A 310 -20.52 -1.26 1.20
N THR A 311 -20.14 -2.49 1.47
CA THR A 311 -20.26 -3.60 0.52
C THR A 311 -20.92 -4.80 1.16
N VAL A 312 -21.74 -5.50 0.38
CA VAL A 312 -22.36 -6.77 0.79
C VAL A 312 -21.94 -7.86 -0.19
N ASN A 313 -21.54 -9.00 0.36
CA ASN A 313 -21.31 -10.21 -0.43
C ASN A 313 -22.21 -11.32 0.09
N THR A 314 -22.65 -12.20 -0.78
CA THR A 314 -23.46 -13.36 -0.39
C THR A 314 -23.12 -14.57 -1.22
N SER A 315 -23.23 -15.75 -0.61
CA SER A 315 -23.12 -17.01 -1.35
C SER A 315 -24.06 -18.08 -0.77
N MET A 316 -24.41 -19.03 -1.64
CA MET A 316 -25.11 -20.25 -1.28
C MET A 316 -24.29 -21.42 -1.82
N VAL A 317 -23.87 -22.30 -0.92
CA VAL A 317 -23.01 -23.44 -1.24
C VAL A 317 -23.77 -24.74 -0.96
N PHE A 318 -23.97 -25.54 -1.99
CA PHE A 318 -24.47 -26.90 -1.90
C PHE A 318 -23.30 -27.85 -1.75
N ILE A 319 -23.24 -28.61 -0.67
CA ILE A 319 -22.12 -29.46 -0.32
C ILE A 319 -22.62 -30.90 -0.21
N ASP A 320 -22.01 -31.79 -0.98
CA ASP A 320 -22.20 -33.25 -0.88
C ASP A 320 -20.91 -33.84 -0.31
N GLU A 321 -20.90 -34.05 1.00
CA GLU A 321 -19.73 -34.59 1.71
C GLU A 321 -19.45 -36.06 1.32
N ALA A 322 -20.51 -36.82 0.98
CA ALA A 322 -20.37 -38.23 0.62
C ALA A 322 -19.67 -38.42 -0.74
N ASN A 323 -19.86 -37.48 -1.66
CA ASN A 323 -19.29 -37.51 -3.01
C ASN A 323 -18.18 -36.47 -3.20
N ALA A 324 -17.78 -35.79 -2.15
CA ALA A 324 -16.68 -34.81 -2.10
C ALA A 324 -16.80 -33.72 -3.17
N TRP A 325 -17.98 -33.08 -3.33
CA TRP A 325 -18.16 -31.95 -4.22
C TRP A 325 -18.93 -30.82 -3.56
N ALA A 326 -18.70 -29.60 -4.07
CA ALA A 326 -19.43 -28.40 -3.70
C ALA A 326 -19.77 -27.55 -4.91
N LEU A 327 -21.00 -27.02 -4.92
CA LEU A 327 -21.48 -26.07 -5.92
C LEU A 327 -21.87 -24.78 -5.23
N GLU A 328 -21.17 -23.70 -5.55
CA GLU A 328 -21.37 -22.37 -4.98
C GLU A 328 -22.00 -21.43 -6.01
N PHE A 329 -23.01 -20.70 -5.59
CA PHE A 329 -23.54 -19.51 -6.26
C PHE A 329 -23.13 -18.31 -5.41
N TYR A 330 -22.49 -17.32 -6.02
CA TYR A 330 -22.00 -16.16 -5.29
C TYR A 330 -22.32 -14.84 -5.96
N VAL A 331 -22.45 -13.79 -5.14
CA VAL A 331 -22.53 -12.39 -5.56
C VAL A 331 -21.54 -11.61 -4.73
N HIS A 332 -20.58 -10.98 -5.39
CA HIS A 332 -19.66 -10.01 -4.79
C HIS A 332 -20.13 -8.60 -5.08
N ASN A 333 -19.94 -7.70 -4.11
CA ASN A 333 -20.40 -6.33 -4.20
C ASN A 333 -21.88 -6.23 -4.63
N ALA A 334 -22.77 -6.92 -3.90
CA ALA A 334 -24.22 -6.95 -4.19
C ALA A 334 -24.89 -5.58 -4.07
N THR A 335 -24.25 -4.63 -3.40
CA THR A 335 -24.64 -3.22 -3.32
C THR A 335 -24.30 -2.43 -4.59
N ASP A 336 -23.50 -3.01 -5.49
CA ASP A 336 -23.01 -2.39 -6.74
C ASP A 336 -22.31 -1.04 -6.52
N GLU A 337 -21.54 -0.95 -5.44
CA GLU A 337 -20.78 0.25 -5.10
C GLU A 337 -19.61 0.46 -6.06
N LEU A 338 -19.35 1.71 -6.42
CA LEU A 338 -18.18 2.10 -7.18
C LEU A 338 -16.98 2.21 -6.23
N ILE A 339 -16.16 1.17 -6.17
CA ILE A 339 -15.07 1.06 -5.22
C ILE A 339 -13.80 1.65 -5.82
N LYS A 340 -13.47 2.89 -5.46
CA LYS A 340 -12.15 3.45 -5.76
C LYS A 340 -11.13 2.74 -4.87
N THR A 341 -10.11 2.14 -5.49
CA THR A 341 -9.07 1.39 -4.79
C THR A 341 -7.78 2.16 -4.64
N ASP A 342 -7.55 3.14 -5.49
CA ASP A 342 -6.38 4.00 -5.44
C ASP A 342 -6.61 5.26 -6.26
N SER A 343 -5.90 6.33 -5.93
CA SER A 343 -5.80 7.52 -6.77
C SER A 343 -4.48 8.24 -6.53
N TYR A 344 -3.89 8.71 -7.60
CA TYR A 344 -2.68 9.52 -7.53
C TYR A 344 -2.71 10.64 -8.56
N PRO A 345 -2.13 11.78 -8.22
CA PRO A 345 -2.01 12.89 -9.14
C PRO A 345 -1.10 12.49 -10.31
N ALA A 346 -1.50 12.89 -11.49
CA ALA A 346 -0.69 12.72 -12.69
C ALA A 346 -0.23 14.09 -13.19
N ASN A 347 0.84 14.09 -13.97
CA ASN A 347 1.31 15.31 -14.62
C ASN A 347 0.17 15.96 -15.44
N ALA A 348 0.15 17.27 -15.50
CA ALA A 348 -0.85 18.05 -16.24
C ALA A 348 -2.24 18.20 -15.58
N GLY A 349 -2.31 18.17 -14.24
CA GLY A 349 -3.50 18.63 -13.52
C GLY A 349 -4.69 17.69 -13.53
N PHE A 350 -4.46 16.40 -13.69
CA PHE A 350 -5.51 15.38 -13.53
C PHE A 350 -5.09 14.29 -12.54
N VAL A 351 -6.09 13.67 -11.93
CA VAL A 351 -5.93 12.55 -11.02
C VAL A 351 -6.27 11.26 -11.75
N LYS A 352 -5.38 10.27 -11.65
CA LYS A 352 -5.68 8.90 -12.07
C LYS A 352 -6.31 8.15 -10.90
N ALA A 353 -7.39 7.44 -11.17
CA ALA A 353 -8.04 6.60 -10.19
C ALA A 353 -8.16 5.15 -10.68
N MET A 354 -8.02 4.21 -9.76
CA MET A 354 -8.23 2.80 -10.00
C MET A 354 -9.51 2.35 -9.29
N TYR A 355 -10.21 1.41 -9.90
CA TYR A 355 -11.47 0.91 -9.35
C TYR A 355 -11.48 -0.61 -9.31
N ALA A 356 -12.07 -1.16 -8.25
CA ALA A 356 -12.37 -2.58 -8.18
C ALA A 356 -13.48 -2.96 -9.18
N PRO A 357 -13.62 -4.26 -9.51
CA PRO A 357 -14.75 -4.73 -10.30
C PRO A 357 -16.10 -4.31 -9.69
N PRO A 358 -17.11 -3.96 -10.51
CA PRO A 358 -18.47 -3.72 -10.03
C PRO A 358 -19.08 -5.01 -9.48
N MET A 359 -20.40 -5.01 -9.20
CA MET A 359 -21.09 -6.21 -8.81
C MET A 359 -20.78 -7.37 -9.76
N ALA A 360 -20.33 -8.48 -9.18
CA ALA A 360 -19.99 -9.70 -9.92
C ALA A 360 -20.72 -10.89 -9.31
N TYR A 361 -21.23 -11.75 -10.15
CA TYR A 361 -21.88 -13.00 -9.71
C TYR A 361 -21.38 -14.18 -10.55
N GLY A 362 -21.44 -15.35 -9.96
CA GLY A 362 -20.97 -16.54 -10.67
C GLY A 362 -21.33 -17.82 -9.97
N VAL A 363 -20.87 -18.90 -10.60
CA VAL A 363 -21.01 -20.26 -10.10
C VAL A 363 -19.63 -20.89 -10.07
N ARG A 364 -19.30 -21.55 -8.96
CA ARG A 364 -18.06 -22.31 -8.78
C ARG A 364 -18.39 -23.74 -8.44
N PHE A 365 -17.76 -24.68 -9.12
CA PHE A 365 -17.85 -26.11 -8.81
C PHE A 365 -16.47 -26.62 -8.38
N ASN A 366 -16.43 -27.24 -7.22
CA ASN A 366 -15.24 -27.89 -6.67
C ASN A 366 -15.52 -29.39 -6.48
N LYS A 367 -14.55 -30.22 -6.80
CA LYS A 367 -14.60 -31.65 -6.53
C LYS A 367 -13.22 -32.16 -6.15
N ASP A 368 -13.17 -32.86 -5.04
CA ASP A 368 -11.96 -33.58 -4.59
C ASP A 368 -11.99 -35.00 -5.20
N PHE A 369 -10.83 -35.47 -5.66
CA PHE A 369 -10.67 -36.77 -6.34
C PHE A 369 -9.84 -37.73 -5.51
#